data_f0192cd2f6fecf4ef375b30c2fe82188
#
_entry.id   f0192cd2f6fecf4ef375b30c2fe82188
#
_cell.length_a   1.000
_cell.length_b   1.000
_cell.length_c   1.000
_cell.angle_alpha   90.00
_cell.angle_beta   90.00
_cell.angle_gamma   90.00
#
_symmetry.space_group_name_H-M   'P 1'
#
loop_
_entity.id
_entity.type
_entity.pdbx_description
1 polymer ?
#
loop_
_entity_poly.entity_id
_entity_poly.type
_entity_poly.pdbx_seq_one_letter_code
_entity_poly.pdbx_strand_id
1 'polypeptide(L)'
;MMTNTLQIILPIIILLPTYLIGSIPFGLVLTKTFLRQDIRKIGSGNIGATNVLRTGSKILAILTVILDAMKPYFAYHIVKGLMKFIYGKDAMFLFFGIKQFNTYITIAIVAITILAHCFPIYLKFKGGKGVATVFGSLFLFSTKVKFLCINWYLLPLAGLATWLLIAIISKKSSLSALLTAVLLPLYVYFLTPRELTTSTLTIFYVFVSLFVIVRHKSNIKRLLNGEESNIKLSKEKK
;
A
#
# COMPACT_ATOMS: atom_id res chain seq x y z
N MET A 1 -16.71 20.83 -23.19
CA MET A 1 -16.15 21.66 -22.09
C MET A 1 -16.66 21.11 -20.77
N MET A 2 -15.79 20.62 -19.88
CA MET A 2 -16.22 20.29 -18.51
C MET A 2 -16.65 21.58 -17.83
N THR A 3 -17.83 21.60 -17.23
CA THR A 3 -18.30 22.78 -16.49
C THR A 3 -17.38 23.02 -15.29
N ASN A 4 -17.23 24.29 -14.84
CA ASN A 4 -16.41 24.67 -13.69
C ASN A 4 -16.75 23.83 -12.42
N THR A 5 -18.01 23.45 -12.28
CA THR A 5 -18.50 22.58 -11.20
C THR A 5 -17.84 21.19 -11.21
N LEU A 6 -17.64 20.59 -12.39
CA LEU A 6 -17.00 19.28 -12.56
C LEU A 6 -15.52 19.32 -12.14
N GLN A 7 -14.82 20.43 -12.43
CA GLN A 7 -13.42 20.61 -12.07
C GLN A 7 -13.21 20.69 -10.54
N ILE A 8 -14.20 21.15 -9.78
CA ILE A 8 -14.14 21.25 -8.32
C ILE A 8 -14.60 19.92 -7.67
N ILE A 9 -15.68 19.34 -8.16
CA ILE A 9 -16.30 18.16 -7.53
C ILE A 9 -15.47 16.89 -7.76
N LEU A 10 -14.85 16.73 -8.94
CA LEU A 10 -14.07 15.54 -9.29
C LEU A 10 -12.92 15.24 -8.32
N PRO A 11 -12.05 16.20 -7.96
CA PRO A 11 -11.03 15.96 -6.94
C PRO A 11 -11.61 15.53 -5.59
N ILE A 12 -12.72 16.13 -5.15
CA ILE A 12 -13.34 15.78 -3.86
C ILE A 12 -13.83 14.34 -3.86
N ILE A 13 -14.47 13.89 -4.94
CA ILE A 13 -14.94 12.49 -5.10
C ILE A 13 -13.78 11.50 -5.07
N ILE A 14 -12.64 11.85 -5.63
CA ILE A 14 -11.47 10.99 -5.65
C ILE A 14 -10.73 11.04 -4.31
N LEU A 15 -10.47 12.22 -3.79
CA LEU A 15 -9.59 12.41 -2.63
C LEU A 15 -10.25 11.95 -1.33
N LEU A 16 -11.49 12.33 -1.07
CA LEU A 16 -12.13 12.10 0.22
C LEU A 16 -12.35 10.62 0.53
N PRO A 17 -13.06 9.82 -0.28
CA PRO A 17 -13.28 8.41 0.03
C PRO A 17 -11.95 7.63 0.01
N THR A 18 -11.01 7.96 -0.88
CA THR A 18 -9.70 7.34 -0.93
C THR A 18 -8.93 7.56 0.37
N TYR A 19 -8.91 8.78 0.88
CA TYR A 19 -8.21 9.10 2.12
C TYR A 19 -8.87 8.44 3.33
N LEU A 20 -10.21 8.43 3.41
CA LEU A 20 -10.92 7.79 4.51
C LEU A 20 -10.67 6.27 4.54
N ILE A 21 -10.73 5.59 3.39
CA ILE A 21 -10.45 4.15 3.29
C ILE A 21 -8.98 3.87 3.64
N GLY A 22 -8.05 4.64 3.08
CA GLY A 22 -6.63 4.51 3.37
C GLY A 22 -6.30 4.68 4.85
N SER A 23 -7.05 5.55 5.53
CA SER A 23 -6.86 5.87 6.96
C SER A 23 -7.32 4.77 7.92
N ILE A 24 -8.11 3.76 7.50
CA ILE A 24 -8.58 2.69 8.38
C ILE A 24 -7.38 1.93 8.95
N PRO A 25 -7.14 1.93 10.28
CA PRO A 25 -5.98 1.27 10.88
C PRO A 25 -6.30 -0.19 11.20
N PHE A 26 -6.33 -1.07 10.18
CA PHE A 26 -6.82 -2.44 10.33
C PHE A 26 -6.11 -3.23 11.45
N GLY A 27 -4.79 -3.12 11.59
CA GLY A 27 -4.10 -3.81 12.67
C GLY A 27 -4.57 -3.39 14.07
N LEU A 28 -4.85 -2.08 14.28
CA LEU A 28 -5.43 -1.61 15.54
C LEU A 28 -6.88 -2.04 15.73
N VAL A 29 -7.70 -1.95 14.68
CA VAL A 29 -9.11 -2.38 14.71
C VAL A 29 -9.18 -3.86 15.07
N LEU A 30 -8.47 -4.72 14.35
CA LEU A 30 -8.47 -6.16 14.57
C LEU A 30 -7.98 -6.53 15.99
N THR A 31 -6.88 -5.95 16.47
CA THR A 31 -6.35 -6.28 17.80
C THR A 31 -7.25 -5.77 18.93
N LYS A 32 -7.87 -4.60 18.78
CA LYS A 32 -8.84 -4.11 19.77
C LYS A 32 -10.11 -4.95 19.81
N THR A 33 -10.65 -5.32 18.64
CA THR A 33 -11.90 -6.08 18.54
C THR A 33 -11.74 -7.51 19.06
N PHE A 34 -10.71 -8.24 18.58
CA PHE A 34 -10.58 -9.66 18.84
C PHE A 34 -9.72 -9.99 20.06
N LEU A 35 -8.74 -9.16 20.41
CA LEU A 35 -7.82 -9.40 21.53
C LEU A 35 -8.02 -8.42 22.69
N ARG A 36 -8.86 -7.39 22.53
CA ARG A 36 -9.03 -6.28 23.48
C ARG A 36 -7.70 -5.59 23.83
N GLN A 37 -6.73 -5.60 22.91
CA GLN A 37 -5.38 -5.05 23.09
C GLN A 37 -5.13 -3.85 22.18
N ASP A 38 -4.51 -2.80 22.74
CA ASP A 38 -4.04 -1.67 21.95
C ASP A 38 -2.61 -1.93 21.46
N ILE A 39 -2.50 -2.28 20.18
CA ILE A 39 -1.22 -2.60 19.53
C ILE A 39 -0.18 -1.46 19.59
N ARG A 40 -0.62 -0.22 19.81
CA ARG A 40 0.27 0.94 19.95
C ARG A 40 1.07 0.92 21.26
N LYS A 41 0.61 0.14 22.24
CA LYS A 41 1.28 -0.10 23.54
C LYS A 41 2.16 -1.35 23.53
N ILE A 42 2.27 -2.05 22.40
CA ILE A 42 2.97 -3.33 22.29
C ILE A 42 4.17 -3.17 21.32
N GLY A 43 5.31 -3.73 21.68
CA GLY A 43 6.48 -3.83 20.83
C GLY A 43 6.95 -2.50 20.27
N SER A 44 6.90 -2.33 18.93
CA SER A 44 7.32 -1.09 18.27
C SER A 44 6.31 0.04 18.29
N GLY A 45 5.10 -0.18 18.81
CA GLY A 45 4.01 0.79 18.76
C GLY A 45 3.39 1.00 17.37
N ASN A 46 3.91 0.34 16.34
CA ASN A 46 3.39 0.46 14.97
C ASN A 46 2.09 -0.35 14.82
N ILE A 47 1.15 0.16 13.99
CA ILE A 47 -0.14 -0.48 13.71
C ILE A 47 -0.07 -1.61 12.66
N GLY A 48 1.10 -1.88 12.05
CA GLY A 48 1.27 -2.86 10.97
C GLY A 48 1.38 -4.31 11.48
N ALA A 49 1.22 -5.25 10.54
CA ALA A 49 1.13 -6.70 10.77
C ALA A 49 2.30 -7.29 11.58
N THR A 50 3.55 -6.84 11.37
CA THR A 50 4.71 -7.31 12.13
C THR A 50 4.57 -7.03 13.63
N ASN A 51 3.91 -5.92 13.99
CA ASN A 51 3.63 -5.62 15.39
C ASN A 51 2.40 -6.41 15.90
N VAL A 52 1.39 -6.61 15.06
CA VAL A 52 0.25 -7.50 15.37
C VAL A 52 0.74 -8.92 15.67
N LEU A 53 1.73 -9.43 14.91
CA LEU A 53 2.31 -10.75 15.16
C LEU A 53 2.89 -10.90 16.58
N ARG A 54 3.37 -9.81 17.19
CA ARG A 54 3.89 -9.80 18.57
C ARG A 54 2.81 -10.02 19.64
N THR A 55 1.53 -9.85 19.31
CA THR A 55 0.42 -10.24 20.20
C THR A 55 0.24 -11.76 20.31
N GLY A 56 0.95 -12.52 19.46
CA GLY A 56 0.84 -13.97 19.34
C GLY A 56 -0.19 -14.46 18.33
N SER A 57 -1.00 -13.57 17.73
CA SER A 57 -2.00 -13.93 16.73
C SER A 57 -1.45 -13.85 15.32
N LYS A 58 -1.12 -15.00 14.74
CA LYS A 58 -0.71 -15.11 13.32
C LYS A 58 -1.86 -14.74 12.37
N ILE A 59 -3.09 -15.17 12.72
CA ILE A 59 -4.28 -14.92 11.91
C ILE A 59 -4.53 -13.41 11.76
N LEU A 60 -4.54 -12.68 12.88
CA LEU A 60 -4.76 -11.22 12.84
C LEU A 60 -3.62 -10.48 12.12
N ALA A 61 -2.39 -10.98 12.22
CA ALA A 61 -1.27 -10.42 11.46
C ALA A 61 -1.47 -10.60 9.95
N ILE A 62 -1.86 -11.78 9.50
CA ILE A 62 -2.16 -12.08 8.09
C ILE A 62 -3.34 -11.23 7.61
N LEU A 63 -4.43 -11.17 8.37
CA LEU A 63 -5.59 -10.33 8.03
C LEU A 63 -5.20 -8.85 7.94
N THR A 64 -4.31 -8.38 8.81
CA THR A 64 -3.81 -7.00 8.74
C THR A 64 -3.06 -6.75 7.42
N VAL A 65 -2.18 -7.69 6.99
CA VAL A 65 -1.49 -7.57 5.70
C VAL A 65 -2.49 -7.50 4.55
N ILE A 66 -3.44 -8.44 4.52
CA ILE A 66 -4.43 -8.54 3.44
C ILE A 66 -5.27 -7.26 3.37
N LEU A 67 -5.85 -6.83 4.48
CA LEU A 67 -6.73 -5.66 4.51
C LEU A 67 -5.97 -4.35 4.21
N ASP A 68 -4.74 -4.20 4.69
CA ASP A 68 -3.91 -3.04 4.36
C ASP A 68 -3.48 -3.05 2.88
N ALA A 69 -3.22 -4.22 2.30
CA ALA A 69 -2.92 -4.38 0.87
C ALA A 69 -4.16 -4.14 -0.02
N MET A 70 -5.35 -4.48 0.45
CA MET A 70 -6.59 -4.27 -0.31
C MET A 70 -7.09 -2.81 -0.33
N LYS A 71 -6.53 -1.92 0.49
CA LYS A 71 -6.96 -0.50 0.54
C LYS A 71 -6.96 0.20 -0.82
N PRO A 72 -5.89 0.14 -1.65
CA PRO A 72 -5.91 0.78 -2.95
C PRO A 72 -6.97 0.20 -3.88
N TYR A 73 -7.23 -1.11 -3.78
CA TYR A 73 -8.24 -1.79 -4.57
C TYR A 73 -9.66 -1.31 -4.20
N PHE A 74 -10.00 -1.29 -2.92
CA PHE A 74 -11.28 -0.79 -2.44
C PHE A 74 -11.48 0.69 -2.79
N ALA A 75 -10.47 1.52 -2.57
CA ALA A 75 -10.53 2.93 -2.91
C ALA A 75 -10.79 3.14 -4.41
N TYR A 76 -10.07 2.41 -5.27
CA TYR A 76 -10.26 2.48 -6.73
C TYR A 76 -11.70 2.11 -7.13
N HIS A 77 -12.24 1.00 -6.63
CA HIS A 77 -13.58 0.55 -7.00
C HIS A 77 -14.68 1.44 -6.46
N ILE A 78 -14.51 2.01 -5.26
CA ILE A 78 -15.48 2.97 -4.70
C ILE A 78 -15.46 4.26 -5.51
N VAL A 79 -14.28 4.83 -5.81
CA VAL A 79 -14.18 6.02 -6.67
C VAL A 79 -14.80 5.75 -8.03
N LYS A 80 -14.49 4.60 -8.65
CA LYS A 80 -15.07 4.21 -9.92
C LYS A 80 -16.60 4.11 -9.87
N GLY A 81 -17.16 3.52 -8.80
CA GLY A 81 -18.60 3.42 -8.57
C GLY A 81 -19.26 4.78 -8.40
N LEU A 82 -18.68 5.66 -7.59
CA LEU A 82 -19.16 7.02 -7.39
C LEU A 82 -19.14 7.83 -8.68
N MET A 83 -18.06 7.74 -9.46
CA MET A 83 -17.95 8.39 -10.76
C MET A 83 -19.05 7.93 -11.73
N LYS A 84 -19.29 6.60 -11.77
CA LYS A 84 -20.38 6.03 -12.59
C LYS A 84 -21.76 6.50 -12.13
N PHE A 85 -21.98 6.57 -10.83
CA PHE A 85 -23.26 7.01 -10.25
C PHE A 85 -23.56 8.48 -10.55
N ILE A 86 -22.54 9.36 -10.42
CA ILE A 86 -22.72 10.82 -10.54
C ILE A 86 -22.74 11.26 -12.01
N TYR A 87 -21.86 10.70 -12.84
CA TYR A 87 -21.63 11.17 -14.21
C TYR A 87 -22.11 10.23 -15.30
N GLY A 88 -22.62 9.03 -14.94
CA GLY A 88 -23.13 8.06 -15.90
C GLY A 88 -22.03 7.26 -16.63
N LYS A 89 -22.46 6.48 -17.64
CA LYS A 89 -21.56 5.56 -18.40
C LYS A 89 -20.58 6.30 -19.30
N ASP A 90 -20.97 7.43 -19.87
CA ASP A 90 -20.15 8.17 -20.84
C ASP A 90 -18.96 8.84 -20.17
N ALA A 91 -19.15 9.42 -18.98
CA ALA A 91 -18.06 9.93 -18.18
C ALA A 91 -17.12 8.80 -17.70
N MET A 92 -17.68 7.63 -17.42
CA MET A 92 -16.88 6.43 -17.12
C MET A 92 -15.93 6.08 -18.27
N PHE A 93 -16.37 6.17 -19.53
CA PHE A 93 -15.53 5.94 -20.68
C PHE A 93 -14.40 6.97 -20.77
N LEU A 94 -14.71 8.25 -20.59
CA LEU A 94 -13.73 9.33 -20.60
C LEU A 94 -12.65 9.17 -19.52
N PHE A 95 -13.02 8.85 -18.28
CA PHE A 95 -12.07 8.81 -17.15
C PHE A 95 -11.36 7.46 -16.97
N PHE A 96 -12.03 6.36 -17.28
CA PHE A 96 -11.49 5.01 -17.07
C PHE A 96 -11.32 4.19 -18.35
N GLY A 97 -11.92 4.60 -19.46
CA GLY A 97 -11.76 3.98 -20.77
C GLY A 97 -10.49 4.38 -21.48
N ILE A 98 -10.05 5.64 -21.30
CA ILE A 98 -8.79 6.12 -21.87
C ILE A 98 -7.66 5.67 -20.95
N LYS A 99 -6.78 4.79 -21.46
CA LYS A 99 -5.69 4.14 -20.70
C LYS A 99 -4.84 5.12 -19.90
N GLN A 100 -4.47 6.24 -20.49
CA GLN A 100 -3.62 7.25 -19.87
C GLN A 100 -4.30 7.93 -18.69
N PHE A 101 -5.56 8.35 -18.83
CA PHE A 101 -6.34 8.96 -17.74
C PHE A 101 -6.57 7.97 -16.59
N ASN A 102 -6.92 6.72 -16.91
CA ASN A 102 -7.07 5.68 -15.91
C ASN A 102 -5.78 5.47 -15.12
N THR A 103 -4.63 5.50 -15.76
CA THR A 103 -3.33 5.37 -15.10
C THR A 103 -3.08 6.52 -14.12
N TYR A 104 -3.31 7.77 -14.52
CA TYR A 104 -3.11 8.93 -13.63
C TYR A 104 -4.07 8.93 -12.45
N ILE A 105 -5.36 8.61 -12.66
CA ILE A 105 -6.34 8.48 -11.58
C ILE A 105 -5.91 7.36 -10.61
N THR A 106 -5.46 6.23 -11.15
CA THR A 106 -5.00 5.10 -10.33
C THR A 106 -3.76 5.48 -9.51
N ILE A 107 -2.80 6.19 -10.11
CA ILE A 107 -1.62 6.73 -9.40
C ILE A 107 -2.05 7.65 -8.25
N ALA A 108 -2.99 8.58 -8.50
CA ALA A 108 -3.49 9.49 -7.48
C ALA A 108 -4.16 8.73 -6.32
N ILE A 109 -5.03 7.75 -6.63
CA ILE A 109 -5.69 6.90 -5.62
C ILE A 109 -4.66 6.13 -4.79
N VAL A 110 -3.66 5.54 -5.43
CA VAL A 110 -2.60 4.79 -4.74
C VAL A 110 -1.77 5.71 -3.85
N ALA A 111 -1.33 6.86 -4.36
CA ALA A 111 -0.57 7.85 -3.59
C ALA A 111 -1.32 8.28 -2.32
N ILE A 112 -2.60 8.67 -2.49
CA ILE A 112 -3.44 9.09 -1.37
C ILE A 112 -3.65 7.96 -0.37
N THR A 113 -3.87 6.73 -0.84
CA THR A 113 -4.08 5.57 0.03
C THR A 113 -2.83 5.26 0.87
N ILE A 114 -1.63 5.34 0.27
CA ILE A 114 -0.35 5.16 0.98
C ILE A 114 -0.15 6.28 2.01
N LEU A 115 -0.38 7.54 1.62
CA LEU A 115 -0.29 8.69 2.52
C LEU A 115 -1.28 8.57 3.69
N ALA A 116 -2.53 8.19 3.40
CA ALA A 116 -3.57 8.01 4.41
C ALA A 116 -3.27 6.87 5.39
N HIS A 117 -2.68 5.76 4.90
CA HIS A 117 -2.20 4.70 5.80
C HIS A 117 -1.08 5.18 6.72
N CYS A 118 -0.18 6.03 6.23
CA CYS A 118 0.94 6.56 7.01
C CYS A 118 0.55 7.74 7.91
N PHE A 119 -0.46 8.49 7.53
CA PHE A 119 -0.99 9.66 8.25
C PHE A 119 -2.52 9.58 8.40
N PRO A 120 -3.06 8.56 9.10
CA PRO A 120 -4.49 8.33 9.18
C PRO A 120 -5.16 9.37 10.09
N ILE A 121 -6.27 9.95 9.62
CA ILE A 121 -7.06 10.92 10.40
C ILE A 121 -7.56 10.31 11.72
N TYR A 122 -7.95 9.03 11.70
CA TYR A 122 -8.46 8.32 12.87
C TYR A 122 -7.42 8.14 13.99
N LEU A 123 -6.13 8.34 13.69
CA LEU A 123 -5.02 8.21 14.66
C LEU A 123 -4.21 9.50 14.82
N LYS A 124 -4.85 10.66 14.60
CA LYS A 124 -4.17 11.96 14.69
C LYS A 124 -2.87 11.98 13.87
N PHE A 125 -2.95 11.45 12.64
CA PHE A 125 -1.87 11.36 11.65
C PHE A 125 -0.65 10.51 12.07
N LYS A 126 -0.77 9.64 13.08
CA LYS A 126 0.28 8.71 13.53
C LYS A 126 -0.04 7.29 13.08
N GLY A 127 0.34 6.93 11.85
CA GLY A 127 0.01 5.66 11.20
C GLY A 127 1.18 4.72 10.97
N GLY A 128 1.00 3.83 9.98
CA GLY A 128 1.95 2.80 9.59
C GLY A 128 3.08 3.30 8.68
N LYS A 129 3.69 2.34 7.95
CA LYS A 129 4.80 2.60 7.02
C LYS A 129 4.46 2.36 5.55
N GLY A 130 3.26 1.89 5.26
CA GLY A 130 2.73 1.75 3.91
C GLY A 130 3.16 0.50 3.14
N VAL A 131 4.01 -0.37 3.68
CA VAL A 131 4.58 -1.51 2.94
C VAL A 131 3.49 -2.42 2.34
N ALA A 132 2.53 -2.88 3.14
CA ALA A 132 1.44 -3.74 2.65
C ALA A 132 0.56 -3.00 1.61
N THR A 133 0.30 -1.72 1.81
CA THR A 133 -0.47 -0.88 0.87
C THR A 133 0.27 -0.71 -0.45
N VAL A 134 1.61 -0.56 -0.43
CA VAL A 134 2.45 -0.54 -1.64
C VAL A 134 2.38 -1.88 -2.37
N PHE A 135 2.48 -3.02 -1.68
CA PHE A 135 2.28 -4.32 -2.32
C PHE A 135 0.91 -4.46 -2.96
N GLY A 136 -0.14 -4.03 -2.27
CA GLY A 136 -1.50 -4.02 -2.81
C GLY A 136 -1.65 -3.15 -4.07
N SER A 137 -0.91 -2.04 -4.16
CA SER A 137 -0.92 -1.19 -5.36
C SER A 137 -0.31 -1.88 -6.58
N LEU A 138 0.70 -2.74 -6.39
CA LEU A 138 1.28 -3.52 -7.49
C LEU A 138 0.25 -4.49 -8.08
N PHE A 139 -0.55 -5.16 -7.24
CA PHE A 139 -1.66 -5.99 -7.69
C PHE A 139 -2.73 -5.19 -8.41
N LEU A 140 -3.08 -3.99 -7.92
CA LEU A 140 -4.06 -3.14 -8.57
C LEU A 140 -3.60 -2.76 -9.98
N PHE A 141 -2.36 -2.32 -10.17
CA PHE A 141 -1.82 -2.01 -11.49
C PHE A 141 -1.77 -3.25 -12.39
N SER A 142 -1.39 -4.41 -11.86
CA SER A 142 -1.35 -5.68 -12.60
C SER A 142 -2.72 -6.08 -13.16
N THR A 143 -3.81 -5.83 -12.43
CA THR A 143 -5.17 -6.16 -12.87
C THR A 143 -5.77 -5.15 -13.85
N LYS A 144 -5.28 -3.91 -13.87
CA LYS A 144 -5.84 -2.83 -14.71
C LYS A 144 -5.23 -2.76 -16.09
N VAL A 145 -4.02 -3.22 -16.25
CA VAL A 145 -3.37 -3.29 -17.55
C VAL A 145 -3.70 -4.64 -18.18
N LYS A 146 -4.91 -4.75 -18.71
CA LYS A 146 -5.36 -5.91 -19.49
C LYS A 146 -4.57 -6.01 -20.81
N PHE A 147 -3.33 -6.39 -20.76
CA PHE A 147 -2.64 -6.95 -21.89
C PHE A 147 -2.20 -8.36 -21.53
N LEU A 148 -2.39 -9.30 -22.42
CA LEU A 148 -2.10 -10.76 -22.36
C LEU A 148 -0.65 -11.13 -21.95
N CYS A 149 0.09 -10.25 -21.31
CA CYS A 149 1.46 -10.51 -20.90
C CYS A 149 1.49 -10.98 -19.44
N ILE A 150 1.87 -12.24 -19.25
CA ILE A 150 2.26 -12.88 -17.98
C ILE A 150 3.12 -11.96 -17.08
N ASN A 151 3.87 -11.04 -17.67
CA ASN A 151 4.83 -10.17 -17.00
C ASN A 151 4.25 -9.25 -15.90
N TRP A 152 2.99 -8.80 -16.01
CA TRP A 152 2.39 -7.91 -15.01
C TRP A 152 2.15 -8.58 -13.65
N TYR A 153 1.82 -9.89 -13.65
CA TYR A 153 1.70 -10.65 -12.40
C TYR A 153 3.05 -10.95 -11.78
N LEU A 154 4.13 -10.92 -12.58
CA LEU A 154 5.49 -11.09 -12.07
C LEU A 154 5.91 -9.95 -11.14
N LEU A 155 5.39 -8.73 -11.36
CA LEU A 155 5.76 -7.56 -10.57
C LEU A 155 5.44 -7.70 -9.06
N PRO A 156 4.16 -7.94 -8.65
CA PRO A 156 3.87 -8.17 -7.24
C PRO A 156 4.52 -9.45 -6.70
N LEU A 157 4.67 -10.51 -7.53
CA LEU A 157 5.33 -11.75 -7.13
C LEU A 157 6.82 -11.54 -6.89
N ALA A 158 7.53 -10.81 -7.75
CA ALA A 158 8.95 -10.49 -7.57
C ALA A 158 9.18 -9.69 -6.27
N GLY A 159 8.35 -8.66 -6.02
CA GLY A 159 8.41 -7.90 -4.79
C GLY A 159 8.17 -8.77 -3.55
N LEU A 160 7.14 -9.62 -3.59
CA LEU A 160 6.82 -10.53 -2.48
C LEU A 160 7.94 -11.56 -2.25
N ALA A 161 8.44 -12.18 -3.32
CA ALA A 161 9.53 -13.16 -3.25
C ALA A 161 10.80 -12.53 -2.66
N THR A 162 11.17 -11.33 -3.10
CA THR A 162 12.29 -10.58 -2.55
C THR A 162 12.10 -10.31 -1.06
N TRP A 163 10.92 -9.80 -0.67
CA TRP A 163 10.63 -9.53 0.73
C TRP A 163 10.73 -10.79 1.58
N LEU A 164 10.15 -11.91 1.14
CA LEU A 164 10.19 -13.20 1.83
C LEU A 164 11.61 -13.73 1.94
N LEU A 165 12.38 -13.75 0.84
CA LEU A 165 13.75 -14.22 0.82
C LEU A 165 14.60 -13.47 1.86
N ILE A 166 14.56 -12.14 1.84
CA ILE A 166 15.30 -11.32 2.79
C ILE A 166 14.78 -11.54 4.23
N ALA A 167 13.46 -11.70 4.41
CA ALA A 167 12.88 -11.97 5.73
C ALA A 167 13.32 -13.32 6.32
N ILE A 168 13.44 -14.34 5.49
CA ILE A 168 13.92 -15.68 5.91
C ILE A 168 15.40 -15.61 6.32
N ILE A 169 16.24 -14.97 5.50
CA ILE A 169 17.68 -14.88 5.73
C ILE A 169 18.00 -13.98 6.93
N SER A 170 17.45 -12.75 6.94
CA SER A 170 17.79 -11.73 7.95
C SER A 170 16.98 -11.83 9.23
N LYS A 171 15.83 -12.51 9.18
CA LYS A 171 14.80 -12.51 10.24
C LYS A 171 14.30 -11.12 10.62
N LYS A 172 14.52 -10.09 9.78
CA LYS A 172 14.20 -8.67 10.03
C LYS A 172 13.24 -8.13 8.98
N SER A 173 11.97 -7.93 9.36
CA SER A 173 10.92 -7.40 8.47
C SER A 173 11.24 -6.00 7.91
N SER A 174 11.90 -5.15 8.68
CA SER A 174 12.26 -3.80 8.23
C SER A 174 13.36 -3.81 7.19
N LEU A 175 14.36 -4.68 7.29
CA LEU A 175 15.41 -4.84 6.29
C LEU A 175 14.81 -5.36 4.98
N SER A 176 13.90 -6.35 5.07
CA SER A 176 13.17 -6.87 3.91
C SER A 176 12.40 -5.77 3.20
N ALA A 177 11.67 -4.94 3.96
CA ALA A 177 10.89 -3.84 3.39
C ALA A 177 11.78 -2.78 2.72
N LEU A 178 12.92 -2.43 3.32
CA LEU A 178 13.86 -1.44 2.79
C LEU A 178 14.51 -1.93 1.49
N LEU A 179 15.05 -3.14 1.47
CA LEU A 179 15.70 -3.69 0.27
C LEU A 179 14.69 -3.91 -0.86
N THR A 180 13.49 -4.41 -0.55
CA THR A 180 12.43 -4.52 -1.56
C THR A 180 12.02 -3.14 -2.10
N ALA A 181 11.93 -2.12 -1.24
CA ALA A 181 11.60 -0.76 -1.68
C ALA A 181 12.67 -0.19 -2.63
N VAL A 182 13.96 -0.44 -2.39
CA VAL A 182 15.06 -0.03 -3.27
C VAL A 182 14.96 -0.70 -4.64
N LEU A 183 14.61 -1.99 -4.69
CA LEU A 183 14.51 -2.77 -5.93
C LEU A 183 13.19 -2.50 -6.68
N LEU A 184 12.16 -1.97 -6.02
CA LEU A 184 10.82 -1.81 -6.60
C LEU A 184 10.79 -0.99 -7.90
N PRO A 185 11.43 0.19 -8.04
CA PRO A 185 11.46 0.93 -9.29
C PRO A 185 12.11 0.14 -10.45
N LEU A 186 13.13 -0.67 -10.14
CA LEU A 186 13.78 -1.54 -11.13
C LEU A 186 12.83 -2.62 -11.61
N TYR A 187 12.09 -3.26 -10.70
CA TYR A 187 11.06 -4.23 -11.09
C TYR A 187 9.99 -3.61 -11.97
N VAL A 188 9.53 -2.40 -11.63
CA VAL A 188 8.55 -1.68 -12.46
C VAL A 188 9.14 -1.40 -13.84
N TYR A 189 10.37 -0.93 -13.93
CA TYR A 189 11.01 -0.61 -15.21
C TYR A 189 11.23 -1.83 -16.11
N PHE A 190 11.70 -2.96 -15.54
CA PHE A 190 12.07 -4.13 -16.33
C PHE A 190 10.92 -5.12 -16.56
N LEU A 191 9.97 -5.21 -15.61
CA LEU A 191 8.89 -6.20 -15.67
C LEU A 191 7.59 -5.65 -16.26
N THR A 192 7.50 -4.33 -16.52
CA THR A 192 6.33 -3.76 -17.19
C THR A 192 6.59 -3.56 -18.69
N PRO A 193 5.58 -3.78 -19.56
CA PRO A 193 5.73 -3.52 -20.99
C PRO A 193 6.14 -2.08 -21.24
N ARG A 194 7.06 -1.88 -22.21
CA ARG A 194 7.54 -0.53 -22.57
C ARG A 194 6.45 0.25 -23.30
N GLU A 195 5.71 1.01 -22.55
CA GLU A 195 4.68 1.91 -23.04
C GLU A 195 4.91 3.32 -22.44
N LEU A 196 4.22 4.31 -23.00
CA LEU A 196 4.29 5.70 -22.51
C LEU A 196 4.05 5.83 -21.00
N THR A 197 3.22 4.95 -20.42
CA THR A 197 2.89 4.92 -18.99
C THR A 197 3.96 4.28 -18.12
N THR A 198 4.90 3.50 -18.68
CA THR A 198 5.95 2.80 -17.92
C THR A 198 6.89 3.78 -17.22
N SER A 199 7.33 4.81 -17.93
CA SER A 199 8.18 5.85 -17.35
C SER A 199 7.49 6.57 -16.19
N THR A 200 6.21 6.91 -16.36
CA THR A 200 5.40 7.56 -15.30
C THR A 200 5.26 6.67 -14.07
N LEU A 201 4.98 5.37 -14.25
CA LEU A 201 4.90 4.42 -13.16
C LEU A 201 6.25 4.21 -12.47
N THR A 202 7.33 4.11 -13.22
CA THR A 202 8.69 3.98 -12.66
C THR A 202 9.03 5.19 -11.78
N ILE A 203 8.81 6.41 -12.29
CA ILE A 203 9.03 7.64 -11.54
C ILE A 203 8.17 7.66 -10.27
N PHE A 204 6.88 7.30 -10.39
CA PHE A 204 6.00 7.20 -9.23
C PHE A 204 6.54 6.24 -8.17
N TYR A 205 7.00 5.05 -8.56
CA TYR A 205 7.55 4.08 -7.60
C TYR A 205 8.93 4.46 -7.08
N VAL A 206 9.71 5.30 -7.76
CA VAL A 206 10.90 5.95 -7.16
C VAL A 206 10.48 6.82 -5.97
N PHE A 207 9.47 7.68 -6.14
CA PHE A 207 8.97 8.51 -5.03
C PHE A 207 8.37 7.68 -3.90
N VAL A 208 7.60 6.63 -4.21
CA VAL A 208 7.05 5.69 -3.20
C VAL A 208 8.18 5.01 -2.43
N SER A 209 9.24 4.58 -3.09
CA SER A 209 10.39 3.93 -2.46
C SER A 209 11.12 4.88 -1.51
N LEU A 210 11.41 6.09 -1.95
CA LEU A 210 12.00 7.13 -1.11
C LEU A 210 11.12 7.42 0.12
N PHE A 211 9.81 7.53 -0.08
CA PHE A 211 8.86 7.75 1.00
C PHE A 211 8.86 6.59 2.01
N VAL A 212 8.85 5.33 1.54
CA VAL A 212 8.95 4.15 2.41
C VAL A 212 10.26 4.15 3.20
N ILE A 213 11.38 4.49 2.58
CA ILE A 213 12.68 4.60 3.26
C ILE A 213 12.62 5.65 4.38
N VAL A 214 12.08 6.83 4.10
CA VAL A 214 11.90 7.89 5.10
C VAL A 214 11.01 7.42 6.26
N ARG A 215 9.91 6.70 5.96
CA ARG A 215 9.03 6.12 6.99
C ARG A 215 9.72 5.04 7.84
N HIS A 216 10.83 4.48 7.39
CA HIS A 216 11.65 3.51 8.12
C HIS A 216 12.82 4.13 8.90
N LYS A 217 12.91 5.46 9.03
CA LYS A 217 14.01 6.15 9.74
C LYS A 217 14.38 5.53 11.09
N SER A 218 13.39 5.23 11.94
CA SER A 218 13.62 4.60 13.25
C SER A 218 14.11 3.16 13.14
N ASN A 219 13.70 2.41 12.10
CA ASN A 219 14.20 1.06 11.86
C ASN A 219 15.63 1.09 11.33
N ILE A 220 15.95 2.01 10.43
CA ILE A 220 17.32 2.20 9.92
C ILE A 220 18.28 2.44 11.09
N LYS A 221 17.92 3.36 11.99
CA LYS A 221 18.73 3.60 13.19
C LYS A 221 18.95 2.32 14.01
N ARG A 222 17.88 1.54 14.28
CA ARG A 222 18.01 0.27 15.03
C ARG A 222 18.78 -0.81 14.26
N LEU A 223 18.66 -0.84 12.93
CA LEU A 223 19.43 -1.77 12.08
C LEU A 223 20.93 -1.47 12.17
N LEU A 224 21.32 -0.21 12.07
CA LEU A 224 22.72 0.24 12.19
C LEU A 224 23.30 -0.04 13.57
N ASN A 225 22.49 0.11 14.63
CA ASN A 225 22.91 -0.18 16.01
C ASN A 225 22.83 -1.69 16.36
N GLY A 226 22.38 -2.57 15.46
CA GLY A 226 22.16 -3.99 15.80
C GLY A 226 20.94 -4.27 16.69
N GLU A 227 20.10 -3.28 16.97
CA GLU A 227 18.97 -3.33 17.92
C GLU A 227 17.64 -3.70 17.26
N GLU A 228 17.60 -3.89 15.93
CA GLU A 228 16.35 -4.20 15.24
C GLU A 228 15.85 -5.61 15.57
N SER A 229 14.64 -5.68 16.07
CA SER A 229 14.05 -6.93 16.56
C SER A 229 13.75 -7.91 15.43
N ASN A 230 14.00 -9.19 15.70
CA ASN A 230 13.66 -10.28 14.78
C ASN A 230 12.15 -10.50 14.66
N ILE A 231 11.73 -11.10 13.54
CA ILE A 231 10.38 -11.61 13.34
C ILE A 231 10.23 -12.83 14.24
N LYS A 232 9.41 -12.73 15.30
CA LYS A 232 9.07 -13.87 16.16
C LYS A 232 7.84 -14.58 15.59
N LEU A 233 7.99 -15.78 15.07
CA LEU A 233 6.92 -16.61 14.49
C LEU A 233 6.18 -17.47 15.53
N SER A 234 6.73 -17.63 16.72
CA SER A 234 6.10 -18.35 17.85
C SER A 234 6.34 -17.62 19.17
N LYS A 235 5.41 -17.78 20.12
CA LYS A 235 5.74 -17.57 21.53
C LYS A 235 6.73 -18.65 21.92
N GLU A 236 7.96 -18.32 22.28
CA GLU A 236 8.73 -19.21 23.14
C GLU A 236 7.86 -19.43 24.38
N LYS A 237 7.38 -20.67 24.57
CA LYS A 237 6.81 -21.08 25.86
C LYS A 237 7.92 -20.93 26.88
N LYS A 238 7.82 -19.89 27.73
CA LYS A 238 8.51 -19.91 29.01
C LYS A 238 7.75 -20.82 29.93
#